data_dbf25b97afec46a795bfd7601747512a
#
_entry.id   dbf25b97afec46a795bfd7601747512a
#
_cell.length_a   1.000
_cell.length_b   1.000
_cell.length_c   1.000
_cell.angle_alpha   90.00
_cell.angle_beta   90.00
_cell.angle_gamma   90.00
#
_symmetry.space_group_name_H-M   'P 1'
#
loop_
_entity.id
_entity.type
_entity.pdbx_description
1 polymer ?
#
loop_
_entity_poly.entity_id
_entity_poly.type
_entity_poly.pdbx_seq_one_letter_code
_entity_poly.pdbx_strand_id
1 'polypeptide(L)'
;ERFFVEQGIPKGWSEEKFRRKVVECAKGYLGCQYRWGGKAADGIDCSGVVFMVYLMNGVLIWRDADIREGYPMKAIWREGEEMCLVEERAKAGDLLFWRGHVGMYLGDGRYLHCTGHERVFGCRVNSLRRGDEDFRKDLAEALKVVGSVFS
;
A
#
# COMPACT_ATOMS: atom_id res chain seq x y z
N GLU A 1 28.77 9.09 3.58
CA GLU A 1 28.09 8.54 2.38
C GLU A 1 26.60 8.69 2.57
N ARG A 2 25.99 9.53 1.72
CA ARG A 2 24.55 9.65 1.70
C ARG A 2 24.01 8.52 0.86
N PHE A 3 23.31 7.57 1.47
CA PHE A 3 22.44 6.69 0.74
C PHE A 3 21.27 7.51 0.20
N PHE A 4 21.37 7.88 -1.06
CA PHE A 4 20.27 8.56 -1.71
C PHE A 4 19.21 7.55 -2.08
N VAL A 5 18.21 7.50 -1.27
CA VAL A 5 16.90 7.06 -1.75
C VAL A 5 16.35 8.28 -2.47
N GLU A 6 16.29 8.22 -3.79
CA GLU A 6 15.70 9.31 -4.57
C GLU A 6 14.26 9.53 -4.13
N GLN A 7 13.88 10.78 -3.94
CA GLN A 7 12.48 11.13 -3.72
C GLN A 7 11.75 11.05 -5.07
N GLY A 8 11.32 9.84 -5.42
CA GLY A 8 10.64 9.59 -6.66
C GLY A 8 11.07 8.29 -7.33
N ILE A 9 10.65 8.10 -8.56
CA ILE A 9 10.94 6.88 -9.33
C ILE A 9 12.43 6.85 -9.67
N PRO A 10 13.12 5.71 -9.48
CA PRO A 10 14.52 5.58 -9.86
C PRO A 10 14.76 5.91 -11.34
N LYS A 11 15.86 6.57 -11.63
CA LYS A 11 16.23 6.92 -13.01
C LYS A 11 16.28 5.70 -13.91
N GLY A 12 15.69 5.83 -15.09
CA GLY A 12 15.65 4.76 -16.09
C GLY A 12 14.52 3.76 -15.89
N TRP A 13 13.65 3.96 -14.91
CA TRP A 13 12.47 3.12 -14.70
C TRP A 13 11.23 3.79 -15.29
N SER A 14 10.43 3.03 -16.05
CA SER A 14 9.09 3.45 -16.44
C SER A 14 8.12 3.29 -15.28
N GLU A 15 7.04 4.06 -15.28
CA GLU A 15 5.95 3.93 -14.30
C GLU A 15 5.40 2.50 -14.25
N GLU A 16 5.13 1.92 -15.43
CA GLU A 16 4.63 0.55 -15.55
C GLU A 16 5.57 -0.48 -14.91
N LYS A 17 6.86 -0.37 -15.19
CA LYS A 17 7.89 -1.23 -14.62
C LYS A 17 7.96 -1.12 -13.10
N PHE A 18 7.95 0.09 -12.60
CA PHE A 18 7.98 0.35 -11.15
C PHE A 18 6.75 -0.25 -10.46
N ARG A 19 5.56 0.02 -10.98
CA ARG A 19 4.31 -0.51 -10.43
C ARG A 19 4.31 -2.03 -10.40
N ARG A 20 4.73 -2.68 -11.47
CA ARG A 20 4.85 -4.14 -11.53
C ARG A 20 5.83 -4.67 -10.48
N LYS A 21 6.97 -4.03 -10.31
CA LYS A 21 8.00 -4.44 -9.34
C LYS A 21 7.52 -4.33 -7.90
N VAL A 22 6.88 -3.23 -7.52
CA VAL A 22 6.37 -3.07 -6.16
C VAL A 22 5.24 -4.06 -5.86
N VAL A 23 4.39 -4.35 -6.83
CA VAL A 23 3.32 -5.35 -6.67
C VAL A 23 3.90 -6.76 -6.52
N GLU A 24 4.86 -7.15 -7.36
CA GLU A 24 5.54 -8.45 -7.24
C GLU A 24 6.22 -8.61 -5.89
N CYS A 25 6.93 -7.59 -5.43
CA CYS A 25 7.57 -7.60 -4.11
C CYS A 25 6.55 -7.73 -2.98
N ALA A 26 5.44 -6.99 -3.05
CA ALA A 26 4.38 -7.06 -2.05
C ALA A 26 3.75 -8.45 -1.99
N LYS A 27 3.50 -9.07 -3.13
CA LYS A 27 2.96 -10.44 -3.20
C LYS A 27 3.86 -11.47 -2.56
N GLY A 28 5.17 -11.23 -2.51
CA GLY A 28 6.12 -12.07 -1.81
C GLY A 28 5.91 -12.15 -0.29
N TYR A 29 5.18 -11.18 0.28
CA TYR A 29 4.81 -11.17 1.71
C TYR A 29 3.47 -11.86 2.00
N LEU A 30 2.72 -12.31 0.99
CA LEU A 30 1.46 -13.03 1.21
C LEU A 30 1.69 -14.26 2.11
N GLY A 31 0.87 -14.39 3.13
CA GLY A 31 0.99 -15.46 4.12
C GLY A 31 1.98 -15.18 5.26
N CYS A 32 2.75 -14.10 5.19
CA CYS A 32 3.61 -13.70 6.31
C CYS A 32 2.77 -13.30 7.52
N GLN A 33 3.27 -13.60 8.71
CA GLN A 33 2.59 -13.29 9.96
C GLN A 33 2.65 -11.79 10.26
N TYR A 34 1.58 -11.27 10.84
CA TYR A 34 1.57 -9.92 11.38
C TYR A 34 2.44 -9.84 12.65
N ARG A 35 3.29 -8.81 12.71
CA ARG A 35 4.07 -8.48 13.90
C ARG A 35 4.23 -6.97 14.01
N TRP A 36 3.75 -6.39 15.09
CA TRP A 36 3.87 -4.95 15.35
C TRP A 36 5.33 -4.49 15.25
N GLY A 37 5.57 -3.45 14.46
CA GLY A 37 6.92 -2.93 14.21
C GLY A 37 7.80 -3.81 13.33
N GLY A 38 7.31 -4.97 12.87
CA GLY A 38 8.06 -5.91 12.06
C GLY A 38 8.32 -5.42 10.64
N LYS A 39 9.47 -5.83 10.08
CA LYS A 39 9.92 -5.47 8.72
C LYS A 39 10.46 -6.67 7.94
N ALA A 40 10.46 -7.84 8.53
CA ALA A 40 11.03 -9.06 7.94
C ALA A 40 9.95 -10.10 7.60
N ALA A 41 10.29 -11.08 6.79
CA ALA A 41 9.36 -12.11 6.34
C ALA A 41 8.82 -13.01 7.48
N ASP A 42 9.52 -13.09 8.60
CA ASP A 42 9.10 -13.82 9.80
C ASP A 42 8.11 -13.04 10.68
N GLY A 43 7.91 -11.75 10.39
CA GLY A 43 6.94 -10.92 11.08
C GLY A 43 7.00 -9.48 10.57
N ILE A 44 5.87 -8.98 10.07
CA ILE A 44 5.77 -7.65 9.45
C ILE A 44 4.43 -7.00 9.80
N ASP A 45 4.39 -5.68 9.90
CA ASP A 45 3.15 -4.92 10.08
C ASP A 45 2.64 -4.30 8.78
N CYS A 46 1.50 -3.61 8.84
CA CYS A 46 0.85 -3.02 7.67
C CYS A 46 1.74 -2.03 6.93
N SER A 47 2.33 -1.09 7.64
CA SER A 47 3.23 -0.08 7.06
C SER A 47 4.60 -0.67 6.72
N GLY A 48 5.03 -1.72 7.42
CA GLY A 48 6.27 -2.44 7.15
C GLY A 48 6.31 -3.05 5.76
N VAL A 49 5.23 -3.68 5.32
CA VAL A 49 5.14 -4.25 3.96
C VAL A 49 5.37 -3.18 2.91
N VAL A 50 4.59 -2.12 2.94
CA VAL A 50 4.67 -1.06 1.91
C VAL A 50 5.98 -0.30 2.00
N PHE A 51 6.46 0.00 3.21
CA PHE A 51 7.76 0.64 3.41
C PHE A 51 8.90 -0.18 2.82
N MET A 52 8.99 -1.47 3.15
CA MET A 52 10.07 -2.34 2.66
C MET A 52 10.00 -2.55 1.15
N VAL A 53 8.80 -2.72 0.61
CA VAL A 53 8.60 -2.91 -0.83
C VAL A 53 9.06 -1.68 -1.62
N TYR A 54 8.67 -0.48 -1.19
CA TYR A 54 9.11 0.75 -1.83
C TYR A 54 10.62 0.97 -1.65
N LEU A 55 11.15 0.74 -0.45
CA LEU A 55 12.58 0.89 -0.17
C LEU A 55 13.43 -0.05 -1.04
N MET A 56 13.06 -1.30 -1.18
CA MET A 56 13.75 -2.27 -2.04
C MET A 56 13.71 -1.88 -3.52
N ASN A 57 12.77 -1.06 -3.91
CA ASN A 57 12.67 -0.50 -5.26
C ASN A 57 13.20 0.94 -5.37
N GLY A 58 13.96 1.40 -4.37
CA GLY A 58 14.69 2.65 -4.41
C GLY A 58 13.89 3.91 -4.02
N VAL A 59 12.70 3.76 -3.46
CA VAL A 59 11.85 4.88 -3.03
C VAL A 59 11.61 4.85 -1.53
N LEU A 60 12.01 5.93 -0.86
CA LEU A 60 11.76 6.10 0.58
C LEU A 60 10.41 6.80 0.79
N ILE A 61 9.45 6.08 1.36
CA ILE A 61 8.18 6.62 1.85
C ILE A 61 8.22 6.76 3.37
N TRP A 62 7.23 7.46 3.95
CA TRP A 62 7.11 7.53 5.40
C TRP A 62 6.87 6.14 6.00
N ARG A 63 7.48 5.84 7.15
CA ARG A 63 7.44 4.49 7.77
C ARG A 63 6.07 4.10 8.30
N ASP A 64 5.29 5.08 8.77
CA ASP A 64 4.00 4.84 9.38
C ASP A 64 2.85 4.90 8.35
N ALA A 65 1.65 4.53 8.78
CA ALA A 65 0.48 4.42 7.91
C ALA A 65 -0.20 5.77 7.64
N ASP A 66 0.57 6.74 7.15
CA ASP A 66 0.05 8.04 6.71
C ASP A 66 0.90 8.65 5.58
N ILE A 67 0.38 9.73 4.98
CA ILE A 67 1.11 10.53 4.01
C ILE A 67 1.74 11.70 4.77
N ARG A 68 3.05 11.85 4.63
CA ARG A 68 3.79 12.90 5.31
C ARG A 68 4.46 13.84 4.32
N GLU A 69 4.40 15.14 4.64
CA GLU A 69 5.10 16.17 3.88
C GLU A 69 6.62 15.88 3.83
N GLY A 70 7.23 16.20 2.71
CA GLY A 70 8.66 15.93 2.46
C GLY A 70 8.96 14.55 1.89
N TYR A 71 7.95 13.70 1.75
CA TYR A 71 8.05 12.39 1.11
C TYR A 71 7.30 12.37 -0.23
N PRO A 72 7.65 11.45 -1.16
CA PRO A 72 7.13 11.49 -2.53
C PRO A 72 5.66 11.14 -2.68
N MET A 73 5.06 10.48 -1.68
CA MET A 73 3.66 10.06 -1.73
C MET A 73 2.71 11.26 -1.65
N LYS A 74 1.79 11.37 -2.62
CA LYS A 74 0.76 12.42 -2.68
C LYS A 74 -0.63 11.82 -2.73
N ALA A 75 -1.60 12.48 -2.13
CA ALA A 75 -2.99 12.05 -2.15
C ALA A 75 -3.60 12.23 -3.54
N ILE A 76 -4.24 11.17 -4.06
CA ILE A 76 -5.00 11.19 -5.32
C ILE A 76 -6.50 11.04 -5.09
N TRP A 77 -6.89 10.62 -3.91
CA TRP A 77 -8.28 10.55 -3.44
C TRP A 77 -8.31 10.76 -1.92
N ARG A 78 -9.34 11.43 -1.44
CA ARG A 78 -9.58 11.62 0.00
C ARG A 78 -11.02 11.28 0.36
N GLU A 79 -11.25 10.90 1.61
CA GLU A 79 -12.60 10.67 2.13
C GLU A 79 -13.48 11.90 1.91
N GLY A 80 -14.75 11.68 1.60
CA GLY A 80 -15.69 12.73 1.19
C GLY A 80 -15.86 12.80 -0.33
N GLU A 81 -14.91 12.30 -1.11
CA GLU A 81 -15.07 12.08 -2.55
C GLU A 81 -15.81 10.76 -2.80
N GLU A 82 -16.42 10.62 -3.97
CA GLU A 82 -17.13 9.39 -4.34
C GLU A 82 -16.20 8.18 -4.39
N MET A 83 -16.65 7.06 -3.85
CA MET A 83 -15.87 5.81 -3.81
C MET A 83 -15.52 5.25 -5.18
N CYS A 84 -16.37 5.47 -6.19
CA CYS A 84 -16.09 5.04 -7.57
C CYS A 84 -14.82 5.69 -8.14
N LEU A 85 -14.46 6.88 -7.66
CA LEU A 85 -13.23 7.57 -8.08
C LEU A 85 -11.95 6.87 -7.60
N VAL A 86 -12.02 6.04 -6.56
CA VAL A 86 -10.87 5.26 -6.11
C VAL A 86 -10.40 4.33 -7.23
N GLU A 87 -11.30 3.53 -7.81
CA GLU A 87 -10.94 2.62 -8.89
C GLU A 87 -10.56 3.34 -10.19
N GLU A 88 -11.10 4.52 -10.41
CA GLU A 88 -10.76 5.36 -11.56
C GLU A 88 -9.34 5.92 -11.48
N ARG A 89 -8.93 6.35 -10.29
CA ARG A 89 -7.66 7.06 -10.07
C ARG A 89 -6.52 6.14 -9.61
N ALA A 90 -6.83 5.14 -8.79
CA ALA A 90 -5.81 4.25 -8.26
C ALA A 90 -5.32 3.26 -9.31
N LYS A 91 -4.02 3.04 -9.34
CA LYS A 91 -3.36 2.04 -10.16
C LYS A 91 -2.57 1.08 -9.28
N ALA A 92 -2.32 -0.11 -9.78
CA ALA A 92 -1.54 -1.12 -9.07
C ALA A 92 -0.22 -0.53 -8.54
N GLY A 93 0.04 -0.72 -7.25
CA GLY A 93 1.19 -0.16 -6.55
C GLY A 93 0.90 1.12 -5.75
N ASP A 94 -0.22 1.79 -5.99
CA ASP A 94 -0.66 2.91 -5.14
C ASP A 94 -1.06 2.40 -3.75
N LEU A 95 -1.08 3.30 -2.77
CA LEU A 95 -1.35 2.93 -1.39
C LEU A 95 -2.73 3.40 -0.92
N LEU A 96 -3.41 2.54 -0.19
CA LEU A 96 -4.66 2.82 0.48
C LEU A 96 -4.39 3.07 1.96
N PHE A 97 -4.82 4.20 2.49
CA PHE A 97 -4.61 4.58 3.87
C PHE A 97 -5.93 4.64 4.65
N TRP A 98 -5.93 3.96 5.77
CA TRP A 98 -6.95 4.03 6.81
C TRP A 98 -6.33 4.65 8.06
N ARG A 99 -7.13 4.94 9.04
CA ARG A 99 -6.61 5.39 10.33
C ARG A 99 -5.77 4.27 10.97
N GLY A 100 -4.46 4.48 11.04
CA GLY A 100 -3.51 3.52 11.62
C GLY A 100 -3.29 2.25 10.79
N HIS A 101 -3.69 2.24 9.51
CA HIS A 101 -3.53 1.09 8.63
C HIS A 101 -3.24 1.51 7.19
N VAL A 102 -2.49 0.68 6.48
CA VAL A 102 -2.14 0.92 5.07
C VAL A 102 -2.09 -0.40 4.30
N GLY A 103 -2.46 -0.36 3.04
CA GLY A 103 -2.35 -1.48 2.10
C GLY A 103 -1.94 -1.01 0.71
N MET A 104 -1.58 -1.93 -0.14
CA MET A 104 -1.22 -1.66 -1.53
C MET A 104 -2.34 -2.07 -2.47
N TYR A 105 -2.77 -1.13 -3.30
CA TYR A 105 -3.75 -1.40 -4.35
C TYR A 105 -3.12 -2.29 -5.44
N LEU A 106 -3.83 -3.33 -5.84
CA LEU A 106 -3.34 -4.30 -6.84
C LEU A 106 -4.03 -4.16 -8.20
N GLY A 107 -5.00 -3.27 -8.32
CA GLY A 107 -5.90 -3.22 -9.47
C GLY A 107 -7.20 -3.97 -9.20
N ASP A 108 -8.21 -3.74 -10.05
CA ASP A 108 -9.50 -4.44 -10.02
C ASP A 108 -10.20 -4.42 -8.65
N GLY A 109 -10.05 -3.33 -7.91
CA GLY A 109 -10.64 -3.15 -6.60
C GLY A 109 -9.97 -3.93 -5.46
N ARG A 110 -8.92 -4.67 -5.73
CA ARG A 110 -8.23 -5.50 -4.72
C ARG A 110 -7.00 -4.81 -4.15
N TYR A 111 -6.72 -5.11 -2.90
CA TYR A 111 -5.54 -4.61 -2.19
C TYR A 111 -4.91 -5.68 -1.31
N LEU A 112 -3.58 -5.59 -1.19
CA LEU A 112 -2.77 -6.40 -0.29
C LEU A 112 -2.48 -5.60 0.96
N HIS A 113 -2.68 -6.20 2.12
CA HIS A 113 -2.36 -5.59 3.40
C HIS A 113 -1.95 -6.64 4.43
N CYS A 114 -1.20 -6.21 5.42
CA CYS A 114 -0.84 -7.05 6.56
C CYS A 114 -1.66 -6.59 7.78
N THR A 115 -2.50 -7.44 8.30
CA THR A 115 -3.44 -7.11 9.37
C THR A 115 -3.21 -7.92 10.62
N GLY A 116 -3.34 -7.29 11.79
CA GLY A 116 -3.34 -7.93 13.12
C GLY A 116 -4.73 -8.09 13.72
N HIS A 117 -5.77 -8.03 12.91
CA HIS A 117 -7.16 -8.14 13.36
C HIS A 117 -7.48 -9.55 13.90
N GLU A 118 -8.30 -9.63 14.93
CA GLU A 118 -8.54 -10.77 15.86
C GLU A 118 -8.63 -12.18 15.28
N ARG A 119 -8.96 -12.38 14.03
CA ARG A 119 -9.12 -13.73 13.45
C ARG A 119 -8.25 -13.97 12.23
N VAL A 120 -7.51 -12.96 11.82
CA VAL A 120 -6.74 -13.00 10.58
C VAL A 120 -5.45 -12.22 10.75
N PHE A 121 -4.45 -12.91 11.25
CA PHE A 121 -3.11 -12.35 11.39
C PHE A 121 -2.30 -12.65 10.14
N GLY A 122 -1.87 -11.62 9.44
CA GLY A 122 -0.93 -11.77 8.34
C GLY A 122 -1.24 -10.94 7.10
N CYS A 123 -0.40 -11.13 6.11
CA CYS A 123 -0.53 -10.48 4.81
C CYS A 123 -1.52 -11.24 3.93
N ARG A 124 -2.50 -10.53 3.41
CA ARG A 124 -3.59 -11.09 2.61
C ARG A 124 -4.14 -10.09 1.60
N VAL A 125 -4.99 -10.56 0.72
CA VAL A 125 -5.73 -9.73 -0.25
C VAL A 125 -7.19 -9.61 0.17
N ASN A 126 -7.73 -8.40 0.10
CA ASN A 126 -9.16 -8.13 0.21
C ASN A 126 -9.63 -7.21 -0.92
N SER A 127 -10.95 -7.07 -1.07
CA SER A 127 -11.56 -6.25 -2.10
C SER A 127 -12.33 -5.05 -1.54
N LEU A 128 -12.34 -3.97 -2.30
CA LEU A 128 -13.23 -2.81 -2.09
C LEU A 128 -14.59 -2.99 -2.77
N ARG A 129 -14.75 -4.02 -3.62
CA ARG A 129 -15.98 -4.28 -4.40
C ARG A 129 -16.94 -5.18 -3.63
N ARG A 130 -18.18 -4.71 -3.43
CA ARG A 130 -19.21 -5.42 -2.67
C ARG A 130 -19.55 -6.83 -3.15
N GLY A 131 -19.38 -7.11 -4.42
CA GLY A 131 -19.71 -8.41 -5.00
C GLY A 131 -18.64 -9.46 -4.85
N ASP A 132 -17.45 -9.10 -4.41
CA ASP A 132 -16.32 -10.02 -4.29
C ASP A 132 -16.36 -10.80 -2.97
N GLU A 133 -15.95 -12.06 -3.01
CA GLU A 133 -15.86 -12.95 -1.84
C GLU A 133 -14.98 -12.38 -0.72
N ASP A 134 -13.90 -11.71 -1.10
CA ASP A 134 -12.92 -11.12 -0.21
C ASP A 134 -13.22 -9.65 0.15
N PHE A 135 -14.45 -9.20 -0.11
CA PHE A 135 -14.90 -7.86 0.27
C PHE A 135 -14.95 -7.67 1.78
N ARG A 136 -14.38 -6.56 2.24
CA ARG A 136 -14.48 -6.12 3.63
C ARG A 136 -15.16 -4.76 3.71
N LYS A 137 -16.42 -4.78 4.13
CA LYS A 137 -17.26 -3.59 4.27
C LYS A 137 -16.66 -2.56 5.21
N ASP A 138 -16.13 -3.00 6.35
CA ASP A 138 -15.50 -2.15 7.35
C ASP A 138 -14.35 -1.31 6.79
N LEU A 139 -13.48 -1.94 6.01
CA LEU A 139 -12.35 -1.26 5.39
C LEU A 139 -12.77 -0.40 4.19
N ALA A 140 -13.74 -0.84 3.39
CA ALA A 140 -14.25 -0.03 2.28
C ALA A 140 -14.87 1.29 2.78
N GLU A 141 -15.65 1.24 3.85
CA GLU A 141 -16.30 2.42 4.42
C GLU A 141 -15.34 3.32 5.21
N ALA A 142 -14.26 2.77 5.76
CA ALA A 142 -13.30 3.50 6.59
C ALA A 142 -12.11 4.08 5.82
N LEU A 143 -12.04 3.89 4.51
CA LEU A 143 -10.92 4.40 3.69
C LEU A 143 -10.81 5.92 3.81
N LYS A 144 -9.60 6.41 4.07
CA LYS A 144 -9.31 7.84 4.30
C LYS A 144 -8.65 8.53 3.12
N VAL A 145 -7.60 7.91 2.59
CA VAL A 145 -6.76 8.53 1.55
C VAL A 145 -6.23 7.43 0.63
N VAL A 146 -6.12 7.73 -0.64
CA VAL A 146 -5.33 6.95 -1.59
C VAL A 146 -4.16 7.79 -2.02
N GLY A 147 -2.96 7.24 -1.97
CA GLY A 147 -1.72 7.91 -2.30
C GLY A 147 -0.99 7.28 -3.48
N SER A 148 -0.29 8.12 -4.24
CA SER A 148 0.56 7.70 -5.34
C SER A 148 1.85 8.51 -5.36
N VAL A 149 2.95 7.86 -5.77
CA VAL A 149 4.22 8.54 -6.00
C VAL A 149 4.29 9.14 -7.41
N PHE A 150 3.28 8.91 -8.23
CA PHE A 150 3.21 9.34 -9.64
C PHE A 150 2.24 10.52 -9.87
N SER A 151 1.66 11.05 -8.84
CA SER A 151 0.72 12.17 -8.97
C SER A 151 1.43 13.54 -8.94
#